data_84368048c672a2b9aff3e75614f3422c
#
_entry.id   84368048c672a2b9aff3e75614f3422c
#
_cell.length_a   1.000
_cell.length_b   1.000
_cell.length_c   1.000
_cell.angle_alpha   90.00
_cell.angle_beta   90.00
_cell.angle_gamma   90.00
#
_symmetry.space_group_name_H-M   'P 1'
#
loop_
_entity.id
_entity.type
_entity.pdbx_description
1 polymer ?
#
loop_
_entity_poly.entity_id
_entity_poly.type
_entity_poly.pdbx_seq_one_letter_code
_entity_poly.pdbx_strand_id
1 'polypeptide(L)'
;MTPPKVPAEAKAAFVVLLVLAGLASALDVGAIGWLVAPVCILLGWFAILRAPLRSTMLVLMFFALVLENPSEQPGAGQFSTPFAPVGALMLAHFKFTIGWGPIGGMDLMLMAAIAAWYLQRGGASNGVPTPQPMIRLAQLTFATIAFTLCIGKLRGGEMQWAVWQMDRVMYLPSVFLLCQAAFSGPKDYLAVGKVALAASLVRAAQAVLVRTVVTTKVDPITGENSLPYATTHNDSMLFAVGSVILVALVLQRAGKKANRLAMWGGPLLIAGMVANNRRMVWVEIILVFFTLYLISETNAFKRKLNKALLASLPLIIGYVAVGWGSSSGIFKPVKVIRSAVDSSADTSTAWRDLENFNLVFTLKNYPLTGVGYGNGFWEMWPMPVVDYSLERYVPHNSILGIYCYGGYVGFLGITSLWVAGIYFAIRAYHSCKEPMQKASALACFGAILVYYLQCFGDMGLGSWTGVFLVAPALAVGSKLTVIAGAWEIEAAPARRAARRAARPGFGRSASARR
;
A
#
# COMPACT_ATOMS: atom_id res chain seq x y z
N MET A 1 4.62 -27.24 9.39
CA MET A 1 5.58 -27.29 8.28
C MET A 1 6.58 -26.16 8.44
N THR A 2 7.87 -26.47 8.45
CA THR A 2 8.93 -25.47 8.38
C THR A 2 8.93 -24.86 6.98
N PRO A 3 9.09 -23.53 6.84
CA PRO A 3 9.16 -22.91 5.52
C PRO A 3 10.36 -23.49 4.74
N PRO A 4 10.22 -23.65 3.41
CA PRO A 4 11.30 -24.16 2.59
C PRO A 4 12.53 -23.26 2.74
N LYS A 5 13.69 -23.89 2.86
CA LYS A 5 14.98 -23.17 3.00
C LYS A 5 15.34 -22.51 1.67
N VAL A 6 15.84 -21.27 1.75
CA VAL A 6 16.40 -20.59 0.58
C VAL A 6 17.71 -21.27 0.20
N PRO A 7 17.90 -21.70 -1.07
CA PRO A 7 19.15 -22.31 -1.53
C PRO A 7 20.37 -21.39 -1.32
N ALA A 8 21.53 -21.98 -1.10
CA ALA A 8 22.76 -21.23 -0.85
C ALA A 8 23.15 -20.33 -2.03
N GLU A 9 22.94 -20.82 -3.24
CA GLU A 9 23.20 -20.09 -4.50
C GLU A 9 22.34 -18.81 -4.61
N ALA A 10 21.05 -18.90 -4.25
CA ALA A 10 20.15 -17.74 -4.27
C ALA A 10 20.57 -16.71 -3.20
N LYS A 11 21.02 -17.15 -2.02
CA LYS A 11 21.57 -16.25 -1.00
C LYS A 11 22.85 -15.57 -1.49
N ALA A 12 23.77 -16.34 -2.09
CA ALA A 12 25.01 -15.81 -2.62
C ALA A 12 24.75 -14.77 -3.72
N ALA A 13 23.87 -15.07 -4.68
CA ALA A 13 23.50 -14.12 -5.73
C ALA A 13 22.90 -12.84 -5.15
N PHE A 14 22.05 -12.95 -4.14
CA PHE A 14 21.45 -11.80 -3.47
C PHE A 14 22.49 -10.96 -2.70
N VAL A 15 23.44 -11.60 -2.00
CA VAL A 15 24.54 -10.89 -1.32
C VAL A 15 25.42 -10.15 -2.32
N VAL A 16 25.80 -10.80 -3.42
CA VAL A 16 26.60 -10.17 -4.50
C VAL A 16 25.84 -8.97 -5.08
N LEU A 17 24.53 -9.12 -5.34
CA LEU A 17 23.68 -8.01 -5.80
C LEU A 17 23.74 -6.82 -4.83
N LEU A 18 23.55 -7.07 -3.52
CA LEU A 18 23.60 -6.00 -2.50
C LEU A 18 24.96 -5.31 -2.43
N VAL A 19 26.04 -6.08 -2.55
CA VAL A 19 27.42 -5.54 -2.55
C VAL A 19 27.65 -4.68 -3.80
N LEU A 20 27.28 -5.16 -4.99
CA LEU A 20 27.41 -4.40 -6.24
C LEU A 20 26.58 -3.13 -6.23
N ALA A 21 25.32 -3.23 -5.76
CA ALA A 21 24.44 -2.07 -5.65
C ALA A 21 24.99 -1.06 -4.61
N GLY A 22 25.53 -1.54 -3.48
CA GLY A 22 26.16 -0.71 -2.46
C GLY A 22 27.43 -0.02 -2.96
N LEU A 23 28.29 -0.73 -3.69
CA LEU A 23 29.49 -0.16 -4.31
C LEU A 23 29.15 0.88 -5.39
N ALA A 24 28.19 0.58 -6.27
CA ALA A 24 27.71 1.53 -7.25
C ALA A 24 27.15 2.80 -6.61
N SER A 25 26.46 2.66 -5.46
CA SER A 25 25.99 3.77 -4.64
C SER A 25 27.10 4.61 -4.06
N ALA A 26 28.12 3.97 -3.47
CA ALA A 26 29.19 4.65 -2.76
C ALA A 26 30.14 5.40 -3.72
N LEU A 27 30.26 4.95 -4.95
CA LEU A 27 31.17 5.51 -5.94
C LEU A 27 30.54 6.66 -6.76
N ASP A 28 29.28 6.99 -6.56
CA ASP A 28 28.52 8.05 -7.26
C ASP A 28 28.72 8.07 -8.79
N VAL A 29 28.75 6.88 -9.41
CA VAL A 29 29.24 6.69 -10.76
C VAL A 29 28.09 6.63 -11.74
N GLY A 30 27.60 7.78 -12.21
CA GLY A 30 26.54 7.89 -13.20
C GLY A 30 26.73 7.02 -14.46
N ALA A 31 27.95 6.88 -14.97
CA ALA A 31 28.24 6.04 -16.13
C ALA A 31 28.37 4.54 -15.79
N ILE A 32 28.98 4.18 -14.66
CA ILE A 32 29.14 2.78 -14.23
C ILE A 32 27.80 2.18 -13.77
N GLY A 33 26.87 3.00 -13.27
CA GLY A 33 25.51 2.56 -12.93
C GLY A 33 24.83 1.81 -14.08
N TRP A 34 24.99 2.28 -15.31
CA TRP A 34 24.43 1.63 -16.50
C TRP A 34 25.04 0.26 -16.82
N LEU A 35 26.31 0.04 -16.44
CA LEU A 35 26.98 -1.26 -16.61
C LEU A 35 26.62 -2.24 -15.48
N VAL A 36 26.45 -1.74 -14.27
CA VAL A 36 26.12 -2.56 -13.08
C VAL A 36 24.65 -2.94 -13.05
N ALA A 37 23.75 -2.08 -13.55
CA ALA A 37 22.31 -2.33 -13.53
C ALA A 37 21.88 -3.66 -14.19
N PRO A 38 22.32 -4.00 -15.42
CA PRO A 38 21.97 -5.28 -16.03
C PRO A 38 22.45 -6.48 -15.23
N VAL A 39 23.65 -6.40 -14.64
CA VAL A 39 24.20 -7.46 -13.79
C VAL A 39 23.37 -7.63 -12.53
N CYS A 40 22.99 -6.54 -11.87
CA CYS A 40 22.10 -6.58 -10.71
C CYS A 40 20.72 -7.16 -11.06
N ILE A 41 20.16 -6.82 -12.22
CA ILE A 41 18.88 -7.37 -12.71
C ILE A 41 19.01 -8.89 -12.91
N LEU A 42 20.04 -9.35 -13.60
CA LEU A 42 20.27 -10.78 -13.85
C LEU A 42 20.49 -11.57 -12.57
N LEU A 43 21.26 -11.03 -11.64
CA LEU A 43 21.45 -11.64 -10.30
C LEU A 43 20.14 -11.69 -9.50
N GLY A 44 19.34 -10.63 -9.58
CA GLY A 44 18.02 -10.56 -8.98
C GLY A 44 17.08 -11.62 -9.58
N TRP A 45 17.04 -11.75 -10.88
CA TRP A 45 16.27 -12.79 -11.58
C TRP A 45 16.72 -14.19 -11.18
N PHE A 46 18.02 -14.46 -11.20
CA PHE A 46 18.56 -15.74 -10.76
C PHE A 46 18.16 -16.07 -9.32
N ALA A 47 18.29 -15.12 -8.39
CA ALA A 47 17.92 -15.29 -7.00
C ALA A 47 16.42 -15.56 -6.85
N ILE A 48 15.55 -14.80 -7.55
CA ILE A 48 14.09 -14.94 -7.52
C ILE A 48 13.65 -16.29 -8.08
N LEU A 49 14.19 -16.72 -9.22
CA LEU A 49 13.80 -17.98 -9.84
C LEU A 49 14.20 -19.21 -9.01
N ARG A 50 15.27 -19.10 -8.19
CA ARG A 50 15.76 -20.18 -7.33
C ARG A 50 15.18 -20.14 -5.92
N ALA A 51 14.79 -18.97 -5.43
CA ALA A 51 14.24 -18.82 -4.08
C ALA A 51 12.77 -19.24 -4.00
N PRO A 52 12.30 -19.75 -2.84
CA PRO A 52 10.88 -19.97 -2.62
C PRO A 52 10.10 -18.67 -2.76
N LEU A 53 8.96 -18.68 -3.47
CA LEU A 53 8.14 -17.51 -3.74
C LEU A 53 7.80 -16.70 -2.47
N ARG A 54 7.57 -17.39 -1.34
CA ARG A 54 7.34 -16.76 -0.04
C ARG A 54 8.50 -15.85 0.38
N SER A 55 9.72 -16.33 0.28
CA SER A 55 10.91 -15.56 0.65
C SER A 55 11.13 -14.40 -0.29
N THR A 56 10.95 -14.63 -1.59
CA THR A 56 11.00 -13.60 -2.62
C THR A 56 10.03 -12.46 -2.33
N MET A 57 8.75 -12.77 -2.07
CA MET A 57 7.74 -11.74 -1.81
C MET A 57 7.99 -10.96 -0.53
N LEU A 58 8.53 -11.59 0.54
CA LEU A 58 8.91 -10.87 1.77
C LEU A 58 10.09 -9.91 1.53
N VAL A 59 11.07 -10.33 0.73
CA VAL A 59 12.23 -9.50 0.37
C VAL A 59 11.79 -8.34 -0.52
N LEU A 60 11.02 -8.61 -1.58
CA LEU A 60 10.49 -7.55 -2.46
C LEU A 60 9.62 -6.56 -1.67
N MET A 61 8.77 -7.05 -0.77
CA MET A 61 7.98 -6.20 0.12
C MET A 61 8.87 -5.28 0.96
N PHE A 62 9.92 -5.82 1.62
CA PHE A 62 10.80 -5.00 2.44
C PHE A 62 11.48 -3.90 1.61
N PHE A 63 12.05 -4.28 0.46
CA PHE A 63 12.76 -3.31 -0.39
C PHE A 63 11.82 -2.29 -1.02
N ALA A 64 10.64 -2.69 -1.50
CA ALA A 64 9.64 -1.76 -2.02
C ALA A 64 9.22 -0.71 -0.97
N LEU A 65 9.18 -1.11 0.33
CA LEU A 65 8.81 -0.22 1.42
C LEU A 65 9.96 0.69 1.90
N VAL A 66 11.23 0.33 1.64
CA VAL A 66 12.40 1.04 2.19
C VAL A 66 13.16 1.86 1.16
N LEU A 67 13.10 1.47 -0.13
CA LEU A 67 13.94 2.04 -1.18
C LEU A 67 13.39 3.30 -1.85
N GLU A 68 12.15 3.71 -1.57
CA GLU A 68 11.58 4.88 -2.21
C GLU A 68 12.40 6.15 -1.89
N ASN A 69 12.77 6.89 -2.93
CA ASN A 69 13.68 8.03 -2.82
C ASN A 69 12.90 9.35 -2.80
N PRO A 70 13.28 10.31 -1.93
CA PRO A 70 12.71 11.65 -1.92
C PRO A 70 13.11 12.55 -3.11
N SER A 71 13.71 12.01 -4.16
CA SER A 71 14.41 12.70 -5.24
C SER A 71 13.58 13.63 -6.15
N GLU A 72 12.32 13.84 -5.83
CA GLU A 72 11.46 14.75 -6.62
C GLU A 72 11.69 16.23 -6.33
N GLN A 73 12.66 16.58 -5.45
CA GLN A 73 12.95 17.98 -5.13
C GLN A 73 14.30 18.40 -5.70
N PRO A 74 14.34 19.51 -6.47
CA PRO A 74 15.59 20.14 -6.91
C PRO A 74 16.46 20.48 -5.68
N GLY A 75 17.68 20.00 -5.62
CA GLY A 75 18.62 20.20 -4.51
C GLY A 75 18.65 19.11 -3.43
N ALA A 76 17.66 18.22 -3.37
CA ALA A 76 17.67 17.07 -2.44
C ALA A 76 18.57 15.91 -2.90
N GLY A 77 19.09 15.98 -4.12
CA GLY A 77 19.77 14.86 -4.80
C GLY A 77 21.07 14.35 -4.18
N GLN A 78 21.61 15.00 -3.15
CA GLN A 78 22.90 14.59 -2.59
C GLN A 78 22.81 13.82 -1.27
N PHE A 79 21.66 13.78 -0.60
CA PHE A 79 21.50 13.11 0.69
C PHE A 79 20.13 12.43 0.82
N SER A 80 19.81 11.68 -0.19
CA SER A 80 18.81 10.66 -0.04
C SER A 80 19.32 9.59 0.94
N THR A 81 18.44 8.77 1.45
CA THR A 81 18.78 7.66 2.34
C THR A 81 19.96 6.85 1.77
N PRO A 82 20.74 6.11 2.59
CA PRO A 82 21.84 5.26 2.10
C PRO A 82 21.41 4.24 1.03
N PHE A 83 20.11 4.04 0.84
CA PHE A 83 19.55 3.16 -0.17
C PHE A 83 19.04 3.89 -1.42
N ALA A 84 19.18 5.20 -1.49
CA ALA A 84 18.63 5.99 -2.59
C ALA A 84 19.12 5.61 -3.98
N PRO A 85 20.42 5.32 -4.20
CA PRO A 85 20.87 4.89 -5.52
C PRO A 85 20.31 3.53 -5.94
N VAL A 86 20.15 2.60 -4.98
CA VAL A 86 19.46 1.33 -5.22
C VAL A 86 17.98 1.57 -5.47
N GLY A 87 17.36 2.49 -4.72
CA GLY A 87 15.98 2.92 -4.93
C GLY A 87 15.78 3.56 -6.30
N ALA A 88 16.65 4.44 -6.71
CA ALA A 88 16.61 5.03 -8.05
C ALA A 88 16.72 3.96 -9.15
N LEU A 89 17.60 2.97 -8.97
CA LEU A 89 17.73 1.87 -9.92
C LEU A 89 16.50 0.96 -9.97
N MET A 90 15.89 0.67 -8.80
CA MET A 90 14.78 -0.29 -8.70
C MET A 90 13.43 0.35 -8.97
N LEU A 91 13.24 1.61 -8.58
CA LEU A 91 11.93 2.29 -8.63
C LEU A 91 11.85 3.34 -9.73
N ALA A 92 12.99 3.86 -10.21
CA ALA A 92 13.00 4.72 -11.38
C ALA A 92 12.62 3.90 -12.62
N HIS A 93 11.79 4.51 -13.43
CA HIS A 93 11.50 3.95 -14.74
C HIS A 93 12.75 4.05 -15.61
N PHE A 94 13.25 2.93 -16.08
CA PHE A 94 14.20 2.94 -17.16
C PHE A 94 13.50 3.61 -18.35
N LYS A 95 14.01 4.74 -18.79
CA LYS A 95 13.60 5.36 -20.06
C LYS A 95 14.09 4.46 -21.22
N PHE A 96 13.73 3.19 -21.18
CA PHE A 96 13.74 2.40 -22.39
C PHE A 96 12.61 2.97 -23.26
N THR A 97 12.96 3.75 -24.20
CA THR A 97 12.16 4.18 -25.35
C THR A 97 11.82 2.99 -26.24
N ILE A 98 11.33 1.91 -25.67
CA ILE A 98 10.45 1.00 -26.38
C ILE A 98 9.11 1.72 -26.29
N GLY A 99 8.63 2.39 -27.32
CA GLY A 99 7.50 3.33 -27.38
C GLY A 99 6.18 3.00 -26.64
N TRP A 100 6.22 2.22 -25.58
CA TRP A 100 5.12 1.59 -24.84
C TRP A 100 5.07 1.96 -23.34
N GLY A 101 5.95 2.82 -22.85
CA GLY A 101 5.93 3.28 -21.47
C GLY A 101 7.14 2.84 -20.63
N PRO A 102 7.28 3.40 -19.44
CA PRO A 102 8.44 3.18 -18.60
C PRO A 102 8.35 1.83 -17.88
N ILE A 103 9.35 1.00 -18.08
CA ILE A 103 9.57 -0.22 -17.29
C ILE A 103 10.63 0.08 -16.25
N GLY A 104 10.33 -0.13 -14.96
CA GLY A 104 11.28 0.01 -13.86
C GLY A 104 11.94 -1.31 -13.45
N GLY A 105 12.97 -1.23 -12.61
CA GLY A 105 13.61 -2.43 -12.05
C GLY A 105 12.66 -3.29 -11.24
N MET A 106 11.69 -2.68 -10.54
CA MET A 106 10.66 -3.42 -9.79
C MET A 106 9.73 -4.22 -10.71
N ASP A 107 9.38 -3.68 -11.88
CA ASP A 107 8.58 -4.40 -12.88
C ASP A 107 9.29 -5.67 -13.32
N LEU A 108 10.59 -5.56 -13.61
CA LEU A 108 11.40 -6.70 -13.99
C LEU A 108 11.49 -7.74 -12.86
N MET A 109 11.58 -7.31 -11.60
CA MET A 109 11.57 -8.23 -10.46
C MET A 109 10.21 -8.90 -10.27
N LEU A 110 9.09 -8.19 -10.50
CA LEU A 110 7.76 -8.78 -10.47
C LEU A 110 7.54 -9.76 -11.62
N MET A 111 8.05 -9.47 -12.82
CA MET A 111 8.02 -10.41 -13.94
C MET A 111 8.78 -11.70 -13.59
N ALA A 112 9.95 -11.60 -12.94
CA ALA A 112 10.69 -12.76 -12.46
C ALA A 112 9.90 -13.52 -11.37
N ALA A 113 9.20 -12.82 -10.46
CA ALA A 113 8.37 -13.45 -9.45
C ALA A 113 7.15 -14.17 -10.05
N ILE A 114 6.54 -13.61 -11.09
CA ILE A 114 5.47 -14.27 -11.87
C ILE A 114 6.01 -15.54 -12.56
N ALA A 115 7.18 -15.45 -13.19
CA ALA A 115 7.83 -16.60 -13.80
C ALA A 115 8.17 -17.68 -12.76
N ALA A 116 8.72 -17.30 -11.61
CA ALA A 116 9.00 -18.19 -10.50
C ALA A 116 7.73 -18.89 -9.99
N TRP A 117 6.64 -18.12 -9.81
CA TRP A 117 5.35 -18.68 -9.43
C TRP A 117 4.83 -19.71 -10.44
N TYR A 118 4.94 -19.40 -11.73
CA TYR A 118 4.52 -20.32 -12.78
C TYR A 118 5.35 -21.61 -12.79
N LEU A 119 6.67 -21.51 -12.68
CA LEU A 119 7.59 -22.66 -12.67
C LEU A 119 7.45 -23.51 -11.41
N GLN A 120 7.13 -22.90 -10.26
CA GLN A 120 6.98 -23.58 -8.98
C GLN A 120 5.57 -24.15 -8.74
N ARG A 121 4.61 -23.95 -9.65
CA ARG A 121 3.21 -24.41 -9.51
C ARG A 121 3.01 -25.91 -9.35
N GLY A 122 3.99 -26.74 -9.68
CA GLY A 122 3.90 -28.20 -9.63
C GLY A 122 3.87 -28.82 -8.23
N GLY A 123 4.14 -28.07 -7.17
CA GLY A 123 4.02 -28.52 -5.78
C GLY A 123 2.60 -28.35 -5.28
N ALA A 124 1.89 -29.45 -4.96
CA ALA A 124 0.58 -29.40 -4.34
C ALA A 124 0.64 -28.51 -3.08
N SER A 125 0.02 -27.35 -3.14
CA SER A 125 -0.03 -26.39 -2.04
C SER A 125 -1.00 -26.94 -0.98
N ASN A 126 -0.47 -27.61 0.05
CA ASN A 126 -1.20 -27.94 1.27
C ASN A 126 -1.42 -26.71 2.17
N GLY A 127 -1.35 -25.52 1.61
CA GLY A 127 -1.47 -24.27 2.32
C GLY A 127 -2.91 -23.79 2.51
N VAL A 128 -3.05 -22.72 3.29
CA VAL A 128 -4.33 -22.03 3.50
C VAL A 128 -4.78 -21.41 2.17
N PRO A 129 -5.92 -21.82 1.62
CA PRO A 129 -6.41 -21.28 0.37
C PRO A 129 -7.01 -19.89 0.56
N THR A 130 -7.04 -19.12 -0.51
CA THR A 130 -7.70 -17.82 -0.56
C THR A 130 -9.18 -17.98 -0.89
N PRO A 131 -10.10 -17.24 -0.25
CA PRO A 131 -11.51 -17.21 -0.64
C PRO A 131 -11.69 -16.89 -2.12
N GLN A 132 -12.48 -17.71 -2.82
CA GLN A 132 -12.73 -17.55 -4.26
C GLN A 132 -13.23 -16.15 -4.67
N PRO A 133 -14.10 -15.47 -3.90
CA PRO A 133 -14.49 -14.10 -4.24
C PRO A 133 -13.31 -13.14 -4.42
N MET A 134 -12.27 -13.24 -3.58
CA MET A 134 -11.08 -12.39 -3.70
C MET A 134 -10.34 -12.61 -5.02
N ILE A 135 -10.23 -13.86 -5.48
CA ILE A 135 -9.60 -14.18 -6.78
C ILE A 135 -10.45 -13.64 -7.93
N ARG A 136 -11.78 -13.85 -7.87
CA ARG A 136 -12.70 -13.35 -8.91
C ARG A 136 -12.71 -11.83 -8.99
N LEU A 137 -12.63 -11.14 -7.85
CA LEU A 137 -12.57 -9.68 -7.82
C LEU A 137 -11.25 -9.15 -8.36
N ALA A 138 -10.11 -9.82 -8.11
CA ALA A 138 -8.85 -9.48 -8.76
C ALA A 138 -8.94 -9.67 -10.29
N GLN A 139 -9.57 -10.73 -10.77
CA GLN A 139 -9.83 -10.95 -12.19
C GLN A 139 -10.77 -9.88 -12.77
N LEU A 140 -11.82 -9.51 -12.02
CA LEU A 140 -12.73 -8.42 -12.40
C LEU A 140 -11.97 -7.09 -12.53
N THR A 141 -11.05 -6.80 -11.61
CA THR A 141 -10.19 -5.60 -11.71
C THR A 141 -9.40 -5.58 -13.02
N PHE A 142 -8.77 -6.69 -13.43
CA PHE A 142 -8.08 -6.77 -14.73
C PHE A 142 -9.03 -6.59 -15.91
N ALA A 143 -10.20 -7.24 -15.88
CA ALA A 143 -11.21 -7.08 -16.93
C ALA A 143 -11.70 -5.63 -17.03
N THR A 144 -11.86 -4.95 -15.89
CA THR A 144 -12.24 -3.55 -15.82
C THR A 144 -11.15 -2.63 -16.38
N ILE A 145 -9.88 -2.90 -16.07
CA ILE A 145 -8.74 -2.15 -16.63
C ILE A 145 -8.74 -2.27 -18.16
N ALA A 146 -8.88 -3.50 -18.68
CA ALA A 146 -8.95 -3.74 -20.12
C ALA A 146 -10.16 -3.03 -20.76
N PHE A 147 -11.32 -3.09 -20.13
CA PHE A 147 -12.51 -2.37 -20.59
C PHE A 147 -12.27 -0.85 -20.64
N THR A 148 -11.72 -0.26 -19.59
CA THR A 148 -11.43 1.18 -19.53
C THR A 148 -10.40 1.59 -20.59
N LEU A 149 -9.42 0.74 -20.89
CA LEU A 149 -8.48 0.94 -22.00
C LEU A 149 -9.20 0.92 -23.36
N CYS A 150 -10.07 -0.06 -23.60
CA CYS A 150 -10.84 -0.13 -24.84
C CYS A 150 -11.71 1.13 -25.03
N ILE A 151 -12.41 1.58 -24.00
CA ILE A 151 -13.20 2.82 -24.04
C ILE A 151 -12.29 4.02 -24.35
N GLY A 152 -11.12 4.11 -23.70
CA GLY A 152 -10.18 5.18 -23.95
C GLY A 152 -9.70 5.22 -25.40
N LYS A 153 -9.34 4.05 -25.97
CA LYS A 153 -8.93 3.94 -27.38
C LYS A 153 -10.04 4.31 -28.36
N LEU A 154 -11.26 3.90 -28.09
CA LEU A 154 -12.43 4.28 -28.91
C LEU A 154 -12.71 5.79 -28.91
N ARG A 155 -12.26 6.50 -27.86
CA ARG A 155 -12.37 7.96 -27.71
C ARG A 155 -11.13 8.75 -28.13
N GLY A 156 -10.19 8.11 -28.80
CA GLY A 156 -8.98 8.77 -29.30
C GLY A 156 -7.82 8.86 -28.28
N GLY A 157 -7.93 8.18 -27.12
CA GLY A 157 -6.88 8.18 -26.10
C GLY A 157 -5.56 7.66 -26.63
N GLU A 158 -4.46 8.29 -26.20
CA GLU A 158 -3.11 7.93 -26.59
C GLU A 158 -2.56 6.79 -25.73
N MET A 159 -1.92 5.78 -26.36
CA MET A 159 -1.40 4.61 -25.65
C MET A 159 -0.32 4.98 -24.64
N GLN A 160 0.50 5.96 -24.93
CA GLN A 160 1.54 6.43 -24.03
C GLN A 160 0.97 6.82 -22.65
N TRP A 161 -0.09 7.62 -22.63
CA TRP A 161 -0.73 8.06 -21.39
C TRP A 161 -1.56 6.94 -20.76
N ALA A 162 -2.20 6.10 -21.58
CA ALA A 162 -2.94 4.95 -21.09
C ALA A 162 -2.08 4.01 -20.26
N VAL A 163 -0.84 3.74 -20.68
CA VAL A 163 0.09 2.88 -19.95
C VAL A 163 0.42 3.48 -18.59
N TRP A 164 0.68 4.78 -18.49
CA TRP A 164 0.92 5.45 -17.20
C TRP A 164 -0.27 5.39 -16.25
N GLN A 165 -1.48 5.48 -16.78
CA GLN A 165 -2.71 5.37 -15.97
C GLN A 165 -2.98 3.93 -15.53
N MET A 166 -2.79 2.95 -16.43
CA MET A 166 -3.02 1.52 -16.15
C MET A 166 -2.01 0.93 -15.18
N ASP A 167 -0.75 1.29 -15.33
CA ASP A 167 0.38 0.84 -14.52
C ASP A 167 0.05 0.93 -13.03
N ARG A 168 -0.44 2.08 -12.60
CA ARG A 168 -0.78 2.38 -11.22
C ARG A 168 -1.92 1.54 -10.64
N VAL A 169 -2.84 1.10 -11.49
CA VAL A 169 -3.99 0.29 -11.08
C VAL A 169 -3.71 -1.20 -11.17
N MET A 170 -2.87 -1.61 -12.13
CA MET A 170 -2.60 -3.02 -12.44
C MET A 170 -1.72 -3.71 -11.38
N TYR A 171 -0.84 -2.97 -10.71
CA TYR A 171 0.10 -3.58 -9.75
C TYR A 171 -0.62 -4.19 -8.55
N LEU A 172 -1.63 -3.54 -8.01
CA LEU A 172 -2.29 -4.05 -6.81
C LEU A 172 -2.89 -5.46 -7.00
N PRO A 173 -3.73 -5.74 -8.01
CA PRO A 173 -4.24 -7.09 -8.23
C PRO A 173 -3.13 -8.09 -8.62
N SER A 174 -2.09 -7.65 -9.34
CA SER A 174 -0.95 -8.50 -9.71
C SER A 174 -0.16 -8.97 -8.48
N VAL A 175 0.25 -8.03 -7.63
CA VAL A 175 0.98 -8.33 -6.40
C VAL A 175 0.10 -9.08 -5.41
N PHE A 176 -1.22 -8.80 -5.36
CA PHE A 176 -2.16 -9.59 -4.58
C PHE A 176 -2.18 -11.07 -5.00
N LEU A 177 -2.22 -11.38 -6.30
CA LEU A 177 -2.19 -12.76 -6.80
C LEU A 177 -0.87 -13.46 -6.47
N LEU A 178 0.25 -12.76 -6.50
CA LEU A 178 1.54 -13.29 -6.05
C LEU A 178 1.56 -13.51 -4.54
N CYS A 179 1.09 -12.56 -3.74
CA CYS A 179 1.02 -12.64 -2.28
C CYS A 179 0.10 -13.78 -1.83
N GLN A 180 -1.05 -13.97 -2.48
CA GLN A 180 -1.96 -15.06 -2.14
C GLN A 180 -1.34 -16.44 -2.43
N ALA A 181 -0.50 -16.55 -3.45
CA ALA A 181 0.25 -17.77 -3.73
C ALA A 181 1.42 -17.97 -2.76
N ALA A 182 2.16 -16.90 -2.46
CA ALA A 182 3.34 -16.90 -1.62
C ALA A 182 3.02 -17.16 -0.14
N PHE A 183 2.01 -16.49 0.40
CA PHE A 183 1.67 -16.50 1.84
C PHE A 183 0.57 -17.53 2.12
N SER A 184 0.86 -18.81 1.89
CA SER A 184 -0.08 -19.92 2.11
C SER A 184 0.07 -20.61 3.47
N GLY A 185 1.08 -20.26 4.25
CA GLY A 185 1.31 -20.83 5.57
C GLY A 185 0.36 -20.27 6.64
N PRO A 186 -0.02 -21.08 7.64
CA PRO A 186 -0.98 -20.69 8.68
C PRO A 186 -0.48 -19.57 9.60
N LYS A 187 0.82 -19.25 9.57
CA LYS A 187 1.46 -18.20 10.37
C LYS A 187 2.11 -17.10 9.52
N ASP A 188 1.83 -17.03 8.22
CA ASP A 188 2.44 -16.04 7.33
C ASP A 188 2.01 -14.61 7.63
N TYR A 189 0.86 -14.41 8.27
CA TYR A 189 0.45 -13.12 8.81
C TYR A 189 1.49 -12.51 9.77
N LEU A 190 2.24 -13.36 10.52
CA LEU A 190 3.32 -12.87 11.39
C LEU A 190 4.53 -12.39 10.59
N ALA A 191 4.89 -13.09 9.50
CA ALA A 191 6.02 -12.72 8.68
C ALA A 191 5.75 -11.39 7.95
N VAL A 192 4.58 -11.26 7.34
CA VAL A 192 4.12 -10.04 6.65
C VAL A 192 4.07 -8.86 7.61
N GLY A 193 3.44 -9.02 8.78
CA GLY A 193 3.37 -7.96 9.79
C GLY A 193 4.74 -7.53 10.32
N LYS A 194 5.68 -8.48 10.49
CA LYS A 194 7.06 -8.15 10.91
C LYS A 194 7.81 -7.37 9.84
N VAL A 195 7.67 -7.73 8.56
CA VAL A 195 8.32 -7.01 7.46
C VAL A 195 7.75 -5.61 7.32
N ALA A 196 6.43 -5.44 7.35
CA ALA A 196 5.79 -4.13 7.29
C ALA A 196 6.25 -3.22 8.44
N LEU A 197 6.25 -3.74 9.68
CA LEU A 197 6.67 -2.96 10.84
C LEU A 197 8.17 -2.66 10.81
N ALA A 198 9.02 -3.62 10.44
CA ALA A 198 10.46 -3.40 10.32
C ALA A 198 10.77 -2.32 9.28
N ALA A 199 10.12 -2.36 8.12
CA ALA A 199 10.26 -1.34 7.09
C ALA A 199 9.81 0.04 7.59
N SER A 200 8.66 0.11 8.29
CA SER A 200 8.17 1.37 8.89
C SER A 200 9.16 1.96 9.89
N LEU A 201 9.77 1.14 10.76
CA LEU A 201 10.76 1.59 11.74
C LEU A 201 12.07 2.03 11.07
N VAL A 202 12.54 1.31 10.06
CA VAL A 202 13.73 1.68 9.29
C VAL A 202 13.50 3.03 8.59
N ARG A 203 12.37 3.21 7.93
CA ARG A 203 12.04 4.48 7.26
C ARG A 203 11.86 5.63 8.26
N ALA A 204 11.26 5.38 9.42
CA ALA A 204 11.16 6.39 10.48
C ALA A 204 12.54 6.84 10.97
N ALA A 205 13.46 5.89 11.18
CA ALA A 205 14.84 6.21 11.53
C ALA A 205 15.56 7.00 10.42
N GLN A 206 15.33 6.64 9.15
CA GLN A 206 15.87 7.38 8.01
C GLN A 206 15.31 8.81 7.96
N ALA A 207 13.99 8.99 8.17
CA ALA A 207 13.38 10.32 8.19
C ALA A 207 13.98 11.21 9.28
N VAL A 208 14.20 10.67 10.48
CA VAL A 208 14.85 11.38 11.58
C VAL A 208 16.29 11.73 11.22
N LEU A 209 17.06 10.78 10.68
CA LEU A 209 18.45 11.00 10.26
C LEU A 209 18.54 12.11 9.20
N VAL A 210 17.72 12.03 8.14
CA VAL A 210 17.70 13.04 7.09
C VAL A 210 17.34 14.39 7.68
N ARG A 211 16.32 14.47 8.55
CA ARG A 211 15.90 15.74 9.17
C ARG A 211 16.96 16.34 10.08
N THR A 212 17.74 15.54 10.79
CA THR A 212 18.76 16.04 11.73
C THR A 212 20.11 16.36 11.06
N VAL A 213 20.49 15.59 10.04
CA VAL A 213 21.80 15.71 9.40
C VAL A 213 21.77 16.62 8.16
N VAL A 214 20.70 16.51 7.35
CA VAL A 214 20.63 17.19 6.04
C VAL A 214 20.00 18.58 6.16
N THR A 215 18.95 18.74 6.96
CA THR A 215 18.24 20.02 7.07
C THR A 215 18.94 21.07 7.94
N THR A 216 20.11 20.79 8.45
CA THR A 216 20.99 21.82 9.07
C THR A 216 21.60 22.77 8.04
N LYS A 217 21.49 22.47 6.74
CA LYS A 217 21.90 23.36 5.65
C LYS A 217 20.74 24.30 5.31
N VAL A 218 20.80 25.48 5.87
CA VAL A 218 19.91 26.60 5.51
C VAL A 218 20.30 27.08 4.12
N ASP A 219 19.33 27.28 3.24
CA ASP A 219 19.56 27.94 1.95
C ASP A 219 20.13 29.35 2.22
N PRO A 220 21.34 29.67 1.76
CA PRO A 220 21.96 30.95 2.04
C PRO A 220 21.22 32.13 1.39
N ILE A 221 20.32 31.91 0.43
CA ILE A 221 19.56 32.93 -0.27
C ILE A 221 18.21 33.20 0.41
N THR A 222 17.49 32.12 0.79
CA THR A 222 16.12 32.23 1.34
C THR A 222 16.08 32.20 2.87
N GLY A 223 17.15 31.79 3.54
CA GLY A 223 17.17 31.60 5.00
C GLY A 223 16.30 30.45 5.48
N GLU A 224 15.65 29.72 4.59
CA GLU A 224 14.78 28.59 4.90
C GLU A 224 15.54 27.25 4.86
N ASN A 225 15.04 26.26 5.59
CA ASN A 225 15.55 24.90 5.47
C ASN A 225 15.32 24.39 4.04
N SER A 226 16.38 23.96 3.38
CA SER A 226 16.39 23.54 1.98
C SER A 226 15.47 22.35 1.65
N LEU A 227 14.94 21.64 2.67
CA LEU A 227 14.06 20.49 2.51
C LEU A 227 12.79 20.66 3.35
N PRO A 228 11.64 20.99 2.74
CA PRO A 228 10.36 21.03 3.45
C PRO A 228 9.96 19.66 4.00
N TYR A 229 10.46 18.57 3.41
CA TYR A 229 10.15 17.19 3.74
C TYR A 229 11.43 16.37 3.88
N ALA A 230 11.45 15.40 4.83
CA ALA A 230 12.61 14.53 5.02
C ALA A 230 12.60 13.30 4.09
N THR A 231 11.42 12.78 3.75
CA THR A 231 11.22 11.60 2.92
C THR A 231 10.01 11.75 1.99
N THR A 232 9.52 10.67 1.38
CA THR A 232 8.47 10.74 0.36
C THR A 232 7.06 10.96 0.94
N HIS A 233 6.10 11.29 0.06
CA HIS A 233 4.67 11.36 0.40
C HIS A 233 4.15 10.02 0.93
N ASN A 234 4.61 8.93 0.34
CA ASN A 234 4.15 7.58 0.61
C ASN A 234 4.59 7.05 1.98
N ASP A 235 5.62 7.66 2.59
CA ASP A 235 6.02 7.33 3.95
C ASP A 235 4.95 7.70 5.00
N SER A 236 4.05 8.63 4.70
CA SER A 236 2.88 8.91 5.53
C SER A 236 2.08 7.63 5.77
N MET A 237 1.73 6.96 4.69
CA MET A 237 1.00 5.70 4.71
C MET A 237 1.78 4.58 5.43
N LEU A 238 3.10 4.48 5.17
CA LEU A 238 3.94 3.48 5.82
C LEU A 238 4.01 3.67 7.34
N PHE A 239 4.17 4.91 7.80
CA PHE A 239 4.19 5.24 9.23
C PHE A 239 2.82 5.03 9.88
N ALA A 240 1.75 5.39 9.19
CA ALA A 240 0.39 5.13 9.66
C ALA A 240 0.13 3.63 9.80
N VAL A 241 0.49 2.80 8.82
CA VAL A 241 0.33 1.34 8.89
C VAL A 241 1.22 0.74 10.00
N GLY A 242 2.47 1.19 10.15
CA GLY A 242 3.33 0.78 11.27
C GLY A 242 2.67 1.07 12.63
N SER A 243 2.09 2.25 12.77
CA SER A 243 1.37 2.66 14.00
C SER A 243 0.10 1.84 14.22
N VAL A 244 -0.65 1.55 13.15
CA VAL A 244 -1.82 0.65 13.18
C VAL A 244 -1.43 -0.74 13.69
N ILE A 245 -0.32 -1.31 13.20
CA ILE A 245 0.18 -2.60 13.67
C ILE A 245 0.46 -2.55 15.18
N LEU A 246 1.17 -1.53 15.66
CA LEU A 246 1.50 -1.39 17.08
C LEU A 246 0.25 -1.21 17.94
N VAL A 247 -0.68 -0.35 17.52
CA VAL A 247 -1.94 -0.11 18.23
C VAL A 247 -2.81 -1.38 18.26
N ALA A 248 -2.92 -2.10 17.14
CA ALA A 248 -3.67 -3.36 17.09
C ALA A 248 -3.08 -4.42 18.03
N LEU A 249 -1.75 -4.54 18.12
CA LEU A 249 -1.06 -5.44 19.04
C LEU A 249 -1.38 -5.10 20.52
N VAL A 250 -1.39 -3.82 20.88
CA VAL A 250 -1.70 -3.35 22.24
C VAL A 250 -3.19 -3.54 22.57
N LEU A 251 -4.09 -3.13 21.65
CA LEU A 251 -5.55 -3.28 21.82
C LEU A 251 -5.96 -4.73 22.05
N GLN A 252 -5.34 -5.66 21.31
CA GLN A 252 -5.63 -7.09 21.42
C GLN A 252 -4.80 -7.80 22.49
N ARG A 253 -3.95 -7.07 23.24
CA ARG A 253 -3.08 -7.66 24.27
C ARG A 253 -2.25 -8.84 23.75
N ALA A 254 -1.59 -8.65 22.62
CA ALA A 254 -0.86 -9.68 21.92
C ALA A 254 0.42 -10.18 22.65
N GLY A 255 0.61 -9.79 23.92
CA GLY A 255 1.62 -10.27 24.83
C GLY A 255 2.72 -9.24 25.17
N LYS A 256 3.57 -9.60 26.15
CA LYS A 256 4.61 -8.70 26.67
C LYS A 256 5.59 -8.21 25.62
N LYS A 257 5.95 -9.07 24.63
CA LYS A 257 6.85 -8.69 23.51
C LYS A 257 6.22 -7.62 22.62
N ALA A 258 4.91 -7.75 22.34
CA ALA A 258 4.16 -6.76 21.57
C ALA A 258 4.10 -5.40 22.27
N ASN A 259 3.84 -5.39 23.60
CA ASN A 259 3.84 -4.16 24.39
C ASN A 259 5.21 -3.49 24.42
N ARG A 260 6.30 -4.27 24.55
CA ARG A 260 7.68 -3.74 24.49
C ARG A 260 7.98 -3.14 23.12
N LEU A 261 7.55 -3.81 22.05
CA LEU A 261 7.72 -3.33 20.69
C LEU A 261 6.96 -2.03 20.45
N ALA A 262 5.73 -1.90 20.96
CA ALA A 262 4.96 -0.66 20.90
C ALA A 262 5.59 0.47 21.72
N MET A 263 6.14 0.15 22.87
CA MET A 263 6.82 1.13 23.75
C MET A 263 8.04 1.77 23.09
N TRP A 264 8.83 1.01 22.34
CA TRP A 264 10.03 1.52 21.66
C TRP A 264 9.77 1.95 20.23
N GLY A 265 8.96 1.20 19.50
CA GLY A 265 8.62 1.50 18.11
C GLY A 265 7.69 2.70 17.95
N GLY A 266 6.76 2.90 18.88
CA GLY A 266 5.81 4.01 18.84
C GLY A 266 6.49 5.39 18.82
N PRO A 267 7.36 5.72 19.79
CA PRO A 267 8.10 6.98 19.78
C PRO A 267 8.94 7.19 18.51
N LEU A 268 9.57 6.15 17.98
CA LEU A 268 10.35 6.25 16.75
C LEU A 268 9.45 6.55 15.54
N LEU A 269 8.28 5.91 15.42
CA LEU A 269 7.33 6.22 14.36
C LEU A 269 6.82 7.67 14.46
N ILE A 270 6.48 8.14 15.67
CA ILE A 270 6.07 9.54 15.90
C ILE A 270 7.20 10.50 15.51
N ALA A 271 8.44 10.21 15.89
CA ALA A 271 9.59 11.02 15.50
C ALA A 271 9.77 11.05 13.97
N GLY A 272 9.59 9.90 13.28
CA GLY A 272 9.61 9.81 11.82
C GLY A 272 8.51 10.64 11.16
N MET A 273 7.28 10.59 11.68
CA MET A 273 6.16 11.40 11.18
C MET A 273 6.43 12.91 11.33
N VAL A 274 6.93 13.32 12.49
CA VAL A 274 7.30 14.72 12.76
C VAL A 274 8.44 15.16 11.83
N ALA A 275 9.45 14.31 11.65
CA ALA A 275 10.58 14.56 10.76
C ALA A 275 10.14 14.66 9.30
N ASN A 276 9.23 13.79 8.85
CA ASN A 276 8.71 13.80 7.49
C ASN A 276 7.82 15.02 7.20
N ASN A 277 7.23 15.63 8.23
CA ASN A 277 6.47 16.89 8.15
C ASN A 277 5.29 16.87 7.16
N ARG A 278 4.72 15.70 6.86
CA ARG A 278 3.55 15.57 5.97
C ARG A 278 2.25 15.65 6.77
N ARG A 279 1.26 16.38 6.25
CA ARG A 279 -0.05 16.56 6.90
C ARG A 279 -0.89 15.28 6.83
N MET A 280 -0.80 14.55 5.71
CA MET A 280 -1.66 13.40 5.43
C MET A 280 -1.55 12.30 6.50
N VAL A 281 -0.36 12.04 7.04
CA VAL A 281 -0.17 11.03 8.10
C VAL A 281 -1.04 11.26 9.33
N TRP A 282 -1.27 12.52 9.71
CA TRP A 282 -2.11 12.84 10.88
C TRP A 282 -3.57 12.58 10.60
N VAL A 283 -4.05 12.90 9.39
CA VAL A 283 -5.42 12.59 8.96
C VAL A 283 -5.63 11.08 8.95
N GLU A 284 -4.71 10.33 8.38
CA GLU A 284 -4.74 8.86 8.34
C GLU A 284 -4.80 8.25 9.74
N ILE A 285 -3.92 8.68 10.65
CA ILE A 285 -3.86 8.15 12.02
C ILE A 285 -5.15 8.46 12.78
N ILE A 286 -5.64 9.68 12.72
CA ILE A 286 -6.86 10.08 13.44
C ILE A 286 -8.04 9.24 12.96
N LEU A 287 -8.27 9.18 11.64
CA LEU A 287 -9.41 8.47 11.07
C LEU A 287 -9.32 6.96 11.28
N VAL A 288 -8.12 6.38 11.08
CA VAL A 288 -7.94 4.93 11.23
C VAL A 288 -8.00 4.51 12.69
N PHE A 289 -7.36 5.24 13.60
CA PHE A 289 -7.44 4.92 15.04
C PHE A 289 -8.85 5.08 15.59
N PHE A 290 -9.57 6.10 15.15
CA PHE A 290 -10.98 6.26 15.49
C PHE A 290 -11.80 5.05 15.00
N THR A 291 -11.59 4.63 13.75
CA THR A 291 -12.30 3.47 13.18
C THR A 291 -11.92 2.16 13.89
N LEU A 292 -10.62 1.93 14.16
CA LEU A 292 -10.16 0.78 14.94
C LEU A 292 -10.76 0.77 16.35
N TYR A 293 -10.84 1.96 16.98
CA TYR A 293 -11.47 2.11 18.29
C TYR A 293 -12.95 1.73 18.26
N LEU A 294 -13.71 2.15 17.23
CA LEU A 294 -15.12 1.81 17.08
C LEU A 294 -15.33 0.30 16.91
N ILE A 295 -14.54 -0.33 16.02
CA ILE A 295 -14.67 -1.75 15.66
C ILE A 295 -14.16 -2.67 16.77
N SER A 296 -13.13 -2.26 17.53
CA SER A 296 -12.49 -3.11 18.52
C SER A 296 -13.44 -3.47 19.67
N GLU A 297 -13.37 -4.73 20.10
CA GLU A 297 -14.16 -5.23 21.26
C GLU A 297 -13.85 -4.45 22.53
N THR A 298 -14.87 -4.28 23.38
CA THR A 298 -14.71 -3.59 24.67
C THR A 298 -13.94 -4.47 25.65
N ASN A 299 -12.71 -4.06 25.97
CA ASN A 299 -11.87 -4.71 26.97
C ASN A 299 -11.46 -3.73 28.08
N ALA A 300 -10.72 -4.21 29.09
CA ALA A 300 -10.30 -3.34 30.22
C ALA A 300 -9.40 -2.19 29.78
N PHE A 301 -8.59 -2.36 28.71
CA PHE A 301 -7.77 -1.29 28.14
C PHE A 301 -8.67 -0.22 27.50
N LYS A 302 -9.62 -0.62 26.65
CA LYS A 302 -10.57 0.30 26.01
C LYS A 302 -11.39 1.07 27.03
N ARG A 303 -11.83 0.42 28.14
CA ARG A 303 -12.52 1.11 29.23
C ARG A 303 -11.65 2.19 29.91
N LYS A 304 -10.34 1.90 30.13
CA LYS A 304 -9.40 2.91 30.67
C LYS A 304 -9.18 4.05 29.66
N LEU A 305 -9.01 3.70 28.38
CA LEU A 305 -8.86 4.67 27.31
C LEU A 305 -10.09 5.59 27.19
N ASN A 306 -11.31 5.04 27.30
CA ASN A 306 -12.54 5.84 27.30
C ASN A 306 -12.56 6.87 28.43
N LYS A 307 -12.19 6.46 29.65
CA LYS A 307 -12.11 7.37 30.79
C LYS A 307 -11.07 8.47 30.55
N ALA A 308 -9.89 8.10 30.03
CA ALA A 308 -8.84 9.06 29.72
C ALA A 308 -9.25 10.04 28.61
N LEU A 309 -9.86 9.56 27.53
CA LEU A 309 -10.37 10.40 26.43
C LEU A 309 -11.45 11.36 26.93
N LEU A 310 -12.40 10.87 27.72
CA LEU A 310 -13.45 11.71 28.28
C LEU A 310 -12.88 12.78 29.22
N ALA A 311 -11.92 12.42 30.07
CA ALA A 311 -11.24 13.36 30.94
C ALA A 311 -10.39 14.39 30.21
N SER A 312 -9.77 14.01 29.07
CA SER A 312 -8.96 14.91 28.25
C SER A 312 -9.78 15.76 27.28
N LEU A 313 -11.05 15.46 27.04
CA LEU A 313 -11.88 16.14 26.04
C LEU A 313 -11.95 17.66 26.24
N PRO A 314 -12.16 18.21 27.45
CA PRO A 314 -12.16 19.64 27.68
C PRO A 314 -10.81 20.30 27.31
N LEU A 315 -9.69 19.62 27.62
CA LEU A 315 -8.34 20.09 27.28
C LEU A 315 -8.11 20.08 25.78
N ILE A 316 -8.56 19.03 25.06
CA ILE A 316 -8.46 18.95 23.61
C ILE A 316 -9.30 20.05 22.94
N ILE A 317 -10.55 20.26 23.40
CA ILE A 317 -11.41 21.32 22.87
C ILE A 317 -10.78 22.69 23.11
N GLY A 318 -10.29 22.96 24.32
CA GLY A 318 -9.59 24.21 24.64
C GLY A 318 -8.35 24.42 23.79
N TYR A 319 -7.52 23.39 23.61
CA TYR A 319 -6.34 23.43 22.76
C TYR A 319 -6.68 23.75 21.30
N VAL A 320 -7.71 23.11 20.74
CA VAL A 320 -8.17 23.37 19.36
C VAL A 320 -8.74 24.78 19.26
N ALA A 321 -9.58 25.22 20.19
CA ALA A 321 -10.20 26.53 20.18
C ALA A 321 -9.15 27.68 20.23
N VAL A 322 -8.18 27.57 21.15
CA VAL A 322 -7.08 28.55 21.26
C VAL A 322 -6.13 28.50 20.07
N GLY A 323 -5.87 27.29 19.56
CA GLY A 323 -4.95 27.05 18.45
C GLY A 323 -5.50 27.42 17.08
N TRP A 324 -6.82 27.57 16.91
CA TRP A 324 -7.45 27.76 15.60
C TRP A 324 -6.93 28.99 14.83
N GLY A 325 -6.76 30.11 15.53
CA GLY A 325 -6.22 31.35 14.96
C GLY A 325 -4.73 31.60 15.22
N SER A 326 -4.06 30.70 15.99
CA SER A 326 -2.69 30.94 16.45
C SER A 326 -1.66 30.62 15.36
N SER A 327 -0.60 31.47 15.27
CA SER A 327 0.57 31.21 14.43
C SER A 327 1.68 30.40 15.12
N SER A 328 1.59 30.18 16.44
CA SER A 328 2.60 29.47 17.24
C SER A 328 2.81 28.02 16.77
N GLY A 329 4.06 27.56 16.83
CA GLY A 329 4.45 26.18 16.48
C GLY A 329 3.82 25.10 17.37
N ILE A 330 3.44 25.45 18.62
CA ILE A 330 2.75 24.53 19.54
C ILE A 330 1.39 24.08 18.97
N PHE A 331 0.71 24.95 18.21
CA PHE A 331 -0.58 24.66 17.58
C PHE A 331 -0.46 24.12 16.15
N LYS A 332 0.73 23.65 15.75
CA LYS A 332 0.92 23.04 14.43
C LYS A 332 -0.08 21.93 14.10
N PRO A 333 -0.46 21.00 15.04
CA PRO A 333 -1.52 20.02 14.78
C PRO A 333 -2.89 20.64 14.47
N VAL A 334 -3.23 21.75 15.12
CA VAL A 334 -4.48 22.48 14.86
C VAL A 334 -4.46 23.16 13.49
N LYS A 335 -3.31 23.72 13.10
CA LYS A 335 -3.12 24.28 11.74
C LYS A 335 -3.30 23.22 10.65
N VAL A 336 -2.81 22.00 10.88
CA VAL A 336 -3.01 20.88 9.95
C VAL A 336 -4.49 20.55 9.77
N ILE A 337 -5.24 20.51 10.88
CA ILE A 337 -6.70 20.29 10.82
C ILE A 337 -7.39 21.46 10.10
N ARG A 338 -7.03 22.69 10.43
CA ARG A 338 -7.58 23.88 9.78
C ARG A 338 -7.32 23.90 8.29
N SER A 339 -6.09 23.61 7.84
CA SER A 339 -5.75 23.60 6.40
C SER A 339 -6.44 22.48 5.61
N ALA A 340 -6.95 21.46 6.27
CA ALA A 340 -7.77 20.43 5.64
C ALA A 340 -9.25 20.84 5.46
N VAL A 341 -9.70 21.86 6.23
CA VAL A 341 -11.09 22.35 6.21
C VAL A 341 -11.21 23.70 5.46
N ASP A 342 -10.14 24.49 5.49
CA ASP A 342 -10.10 25.86 4.92
C ASP A 342 -9.08 25.92 3.79
N SER A 343 -9.54 25.77 2.55
CA SER A 343 -8.71 25.81 1.34
C SER A 343 -8.09 27.18 1.07
N SER A 344 -8.65 28.25 1.63
CA SER A 344 -8.09 29.60 1.48
C SER A 344 -6.76 29.79 2.25
N ALA A 345 -6.49 28.91 3.21
CA ALA A 345 -5.29 28.95 4.04
C ALA A 345 -4.06 28.28 3.40
N ASP A 346 -4.21 27.58 2.26
CA ASP A 346 -3.13 26.81 1.65
C ASP A 346 -3.29 26.67 0.13
N THR A 347 -2.31 27.16 -0.62
CA THR A 347 -2.29 27.12 -2.09
C THR A 347 -2.35 25.69 -2.65
N SER A 348 -1.72 24.72 -1.97
CA SER A 348 -1.76 23.31 -2.36
C SER A 348 -3.17 22.71 -2.22
N THR A 349 -3.94 23.11 -1.21
CA THR A 349 -5.32 22.67 -1.03
C THR A 349 -6.23 23.32 -2.09
N ALA A 350 -6.07 24.61 -2.34
CA ALA A 350 -6.82 25.32 -3.38
C ALA A 350 -6.59 24.71 -4.78
N TRP A 351 -5.34 24.32 -5.07
CA TRP A 351 -5.01 23.65 -6.33
C TRP A 351 -5.74 22.29 -6.46
N ARG A 352 -5.75 21.49 -5.39
CA ARG A 352 -6.45 20.18 -5.37
C ARG A 352 -7.96 20.33 -5.48
N ASP A 353 -8.55 21.40 -4.90
CA ASP A 353 -9.97 21.67 -5.03
C ASP A 353 -10.34 21.97 -6.49
N LEU A 354 -9.49 22.72 -7.20
CA LEU A 354 -9.65 23.00 -8.62
C LEU A 354 -9.50 21.74 -9.47
N GLU A 355 -8.50 20.90 -9.18
CA GLU A 355 -8.34 19.59 -9.83
C GLU A 355 -9.57 18.71 -9.61
N ASN A 356 -10.05 18.58 -8.37
CA ASN A 356 -11.23 17.81 -8.02
C ASN A 356 -12.48 18.34 -8.74
N PHE A 357 -12.63 19.64 -8.87
CA PHE A 357 -13.73 20.26 -9.63
C PHE A 357 -13.70 19.82 -11.09
N ASN A 358 -12.54 19.88 -11.75
CA ASN A 358 -12.37 19.50 -13.14
C ASN A 358 -12.58 17.98 -13.35
N LEU A 359 -12.14 17.14 -12.40
CA LEU A 359 -12.40 15.70 -12.40
C LEU A 359 -13.92 15.40 -12.32
N VAL A 360 -14.64 16.06 -11.42
CA VAL A 360 -16.08 15.89 -11.25
C VAL A 360 -16.84 16.42 -12.50
N PHE A 361 -16.40 17.53 -13.08
CA PHE A 361 -16.94 18.04 -14.33
C PHE A 361 -16.79 17.01 -15.46
N THR A 362 -15.60 16.46 -15.62
CA THR A 362 -15.32 15.42 -16.62
C THR A 362 -16.19 14.19 -16.41
N LEU A 363 -16.31 13.74 -15.16
CA LEU A 363 -17.13 12.60 -14.78
C LEU A 363 -18.62 12.78 -15.11
N LYS A 364 -19.18 13.97 -14.89
CA LYS A 364 -20.59 14.27 -15.20
C LYS A 364 -20.92 14.06 -16.68
N ASN A 365 -19.94 14.23 -17.57
CA ASN A 365 -20.13 14.00 -19.00
C ASN A 365 -20.07 12.52 -19.40
N TYR A 366 -19.38 11.68 -18.62
CA TYR A 366 -19.22 10.24 -18.88
C TYR A 366 -19.41 9.39 -17.63
N PRO A 367 -20.57 9.43 -16.97
CA PRO A 367 -20.74 8.85 -15.63
C PRO A 367 -20.57 7.33 -15.60
N LEU A 368 -20.97 6.60 -16.65
CA LEU A 368 -20.97 5.13 -16.65
C LEU A 368 -19.60 4.54 -16.97
N THR A 369 -18.89 5.08 -17.97
CA THR A 369 -17.66 4.49 -18.53
C THR A 369 -16.42 5.33 -18.30
N GLY A 370 -16.57 6.55 -17.77
CA GLY A 370 -15.49 7.52 -17.69
C GLY A 370 -15.00 7.95 -19.07
N VAL A 371 -13.94 8.74 -19.13
CA VAL A 371 -13.33 9.15 -20.40
C VAL A 371 -12.47 8.04 -21.02
N GLY A 372 -12.08 7.02 -20.25
CA GLY A 372 -11.19 5.93 -20.65
C GLY A 372 -9.71 6.29 -20.52
N TYR A 373 -8.88 5.26 -20.39
CA TYR A 373 -7.43 5.45 -20.28
C TYR A 373 -6.83 5.99 -21.59
N GLY A 374 -5.79 6.82 -21.45
CA GLY A 374 -5.13 7.53 -22.55
C GLY A 374 -5.70 8.92 -22.81
N ASN A 375 -6.83 9.26 -22.17
CA ASN A 375 -7.41 10.60 -22.18
C ASN A 375 -7.09 11.33 -20.87
N GLY A 376 -6.86 12.65 -20.96
CA GLY A 376 -6.79 13.52 -19.79
C GLY A 376 -8.18 13.92 -19.30
N PHE A 377 -8.32 14.35 -18.07
CA PHE A 377 -9.54 15.01 -17.62
C PHE A 377 -9.70 16.39 -18.28
N TRP A 378 -10.93 16.87 -18.37
CA TRP A 378 -11.24 18.14 -18.99
C TRP A 378 -11.12 19.28 -17.97
N GLU A 379 -10.47 20.36 -18.39
CA GLU A 379 -10.38 21.59 -17.60
C GLU A 379 -11.54 22.52 -17.97
N MET A 380 -12.55 22.56 -17.13
CA MET A 380 -13.54 23.63 -17.19
C MET A 380 -12.97 24.96 -16.66
N TRP A 381 -12.15 24.85 -15.61
CA TRP A 381 -11.34 25.94 -15.10
C TRP A 381 -9.87 25.62 -15.33
N PRO A 382 -9.11 26.54 -15.98
CA PRO A 382 -7.71 26.30 -16.26
C PRO A 382 -6.90 26.03 -14.98
N MET A 383 -6.10 24.98 -15.02
CA MET A 383 -5.14 24.67 -13.96
C MET A 383 -3.92 25.58 -14.06
N PRO A 384 -3.31 26.00 -12.94
CA PRO A 384 -2.00 26.64 -12.97
C PRO A 384 -0.99 25.76 -13.70
N VAL A 385 -0.17 26.36 -14.55
CA VAL A 385 0.86 25.61 -15.30
C VAL A 385 1.91 25.09 -14.33
N VAL A 386 2.11 23.78 -14.31
CA VAL A 386 3.17 23.09 -13.56
C VAL A 386 4.05 22.30 -14.51
N ASP A 387 5.31 22.16 -14.17
CA ASP A 387 6.26 21.35 -14.95
C ASP A 387 6.10 19.85 -14.62
N TYR A 388 4.89 19.33 -14.88
CA TYR A 388 4.54 17.92 -14.66
C TYR A 388 3.70 17.38 -15.82
N SER A 389 4.34 16.63 -16.70
CA SER A 389 3.71 16.14 -17.94
C SER A 389 2.50 15.21 -17.75
N LEU A 390 2.35 14.61 -16.55
CA LEU A 390 1.25 13.71 -16.22
C LEU A 390 0.09 14.41 -15.48
N GLU A 391 0.13 15.73 -15.30
CA GLU A 391 -0.85 16.49 -14.53
C GLU A 391 -2.30 16.15 -14.86
N ARG A 392 -2.63 16.08 -16.15
CA ARG A 392 -4.02 15.79 -16.62
C ARG A 392 -4.36 14.31 -16.66
N TYR A 393 -3.38 13.44 -16.50
CA TYR A 393 -3.53 11.98 -16.64
C TYR A 393 -3.45 11.23 -15.31
N VAL A 394 -2.78 11.80 -14.31
CA VAL A 394 -2.55 11.18 -13.01
C VAL A 394 -2.88 12.19 -11.90
N PRO A 395 -4.15 12.34 -11.55
CA PRO A 395 -4.58 13.32 -10.56
C PRO A 395 -4.13 12.94 -9.15
N HIS A 396 -4.00 13.95 -8.28
CA HIS A 396 -3.71 13.75 -6.87
C HIS A 396 -4.78 12.93 -6.17
N ASN A 397 -6.06 13.23 -6.42
CA ASN A 397 -7.15 12.41 -5.92
C ASN A 397 -7.34 11.17 -6.80
N SER A 398 -6.59 10.11 -6.47
CA SER A 398 -6.63 8.85 -7.22
C SER A 398 -8.01 8.19 -7.22
N ILE A 399 -8.84 8.39 -6.19
CA ILE A 399 -10.20 7.84 -6.11
C ILE A 399 -11.11 8.50 -7.15
N LEU A 400 -11.10 9.83 -7.22
CA LEU A 400 -11.79 10.55 -8.27
C LEU A 400 -11.21 10.26 -9.66
N GLY A 401 -9.89 10.06 -9.73
CA GLY A 401 -9.22 9.63 -10.96
C GLY A 401 -9.75 8.30 -11.51
N ILE A 402 -9.83 7.26 -10.65
CA ILE A 402 -10.43 5.97 -11.04
C ILE A 402 -11.85 6.19 -11.58
N TYR A 403 -12.62 7.04 -10.91
CA TYR A 403 -14.00 7.31 -11.30
C TYR A 403 -14.07 8.15 -12.58
N CYS A 404 -13.22 9.15 -12.74
CA CYS A 404 -13.15 9.99 -13.93
C CYS A 404 -12.81 9.18 -15.18
N TYR A 405 -11.78 8.30 -15.09
CA TYR A 405 -11.32 7.50 -16.23
C TYR A 405 -12.19 6.26 -16.49
N GLY A 406 -12.70 5.62 -15.45
CA GLY A 406 -13.46 4.37 -15.57
C GLY A 406 -14.97 4.47 -15.40
N GLY A 407 -15.49 5.62 -14.99
CA GLY A 407 -16.90 5.80 -14.64
C GLY A 407 -17.33 4.88 -13.49
N TYR A 408 -18.62 4.64 -13.35
CA TYR A 408 -19.16 3.68 -12.38
C TYR A 408 -18.61 2.27 -12.58
N VAL A 409 -18.45 1.83 -13.83
CA VAL A 409 -17.91 0.50 -14.14
C VAL A 409 -16.47 0.38 -13.64
N GLY A 410 -15.62 1.36 -13.95
CA GLY A 410 -14.24 1.40 -13.50
C GLY A 410 -14.12 1.48 -11.98
N PHE A 411 -14.86 2.39 -11.38
CA PHE A 411 -14.88 2.58 -9.94
C PHE A 411 -15.28 1.31 -9.18
N LEU A 412 -16.41 0.72 -9.52
CA LEU A 412 -16.89 -0.50 -8.87
C LEU A 412 -15.97 -1.70 -9.13
N GLY A 413 -15.49 -1.87 -10.36
CA GLY A 413 -14.64 -2.98 -10.73
C GLY A 413 -13.27 -2.97 -10.01
N ILE A 414 -12.67 -1.77 -9.84
CA ILE A 414 -11.37 -1.62 -9.17
C ILE A 414 -11.52 -1.63 -7.66
N THR A 415 -12.46 -0.86 -7.10
CA THR A 415 -12.59 -0.72 -5.65
C THR A 415 -13.23 -1.92 -4.97
N SER A 416 -13.95 -2.77 -5.70
CA SER A 416 -14.59 -3.97 -5.16
C SER A 416 -13.59 -4.93 -4.47
N LEU A 417 -12.37 -5.04 -4.99
CA LEU A 417 -11.30 -5.84 -4.36
C LEU A 417 -10.92 -5.28 -2.98
N TRP A 418 -10.86 -3.95 -2.84
CA TRP A 418 -10.52 -3.30 -1.57
C TRP A 418 -11.63 -3.45 -0.54
N VAL A 419 -12.89 -3.23 -0.98
CA VAL A 419 -14.08 -3.39 -0.13
C VAL A 419 -14.20 -4.84 0.36
N ALA A 420 -13.97 -5.81 -0.51
CA ALA A 420 -13.93 -7.21 -0.11
C ALA A 420 -12.81 -7.49 0.89
N GLY A 421 -11.63 -6.90 0.70
CA GLY A 421 -10.52 -6.99 1.66
C GLY A 421 -10.90 -6.47 3.05
N ILE A 422 -11.57 -5.32 3.13
CA ILE A 422 -12.12 -4.77 4.38
C ILE A 422 -13.10 -5.76 5.01
N TYR A 423 -14.06 -6.26 4.23
CA TYR A 423 -15.04 -7.24 4.69
C TYR A 423 -14.38 -8.49 5.28
N PHE A 424 -13.42 -9.09 4.57
CA PHE A 424 -12.71 -10.27 5.04
C PHE A 424 -11.85 -9.99 6.28
N ALA A 425 -11.17 -8.85 6.35
CA ALA A 425 -10.38 -8.46 7.52
C ALA A 425 -11.25 -8.27 8.77
N ILE A 426 -12.39 -7.60 8.66
CA ILE A 426 -13.35 -7.43 9.76
C ILE A 426 -13.94 -8.78 10.17
N ARG A 427 -14.34 -9.61 9.22
CA ARG A 427 -14.87 -10.95 9.48
C ARG A 427 -13.83 -11.83 10.19
N ALA A 428 -12.57 -11.78 9.76
CA ALA A 428 -11.47 -12.47 10.44
C ALA A 428 -11.31 -11.98 11.88
N TYR A 429 -11.34 -10.65 12.08
CA TYR A 429 -11.22 -10.06 13.41
C TYR A 429 -12.25 -10.59 14.40
N HIS A 430 -13.53 -10.64 14.01
CA HIS A 430 -14.60 -11.13 14.90
C HIS A 430 -14.56 -12.65 15.11
N SER A 431 -13.97 -13.40 14.21
CA SER A 431 -13.96 -14.87 14.25
C SER A 431 -12.69 -15.46 14.85
N CYS A 432 -11.56 -14.76 14.78
CA CYS A 432 -10.31 -15.20 15.39
C CYS A 432 -10.42 -15.24 16.92
N LYS A 433 -9.82 -16.29 17.52
CA LYS A 433 -9.78 -16.44 18.99
C LYS A 433 -8.46 -15.97 19.59
N GLU A 434 -7.36 -16.13 18.84
CA GLU A 434 -6.03 -15.76 19.29
C GLU A 434 -5.81 -14.25 19.20
N PRO A 435 -5.30 -13.59 20.27
CA PRO A 435 -5.04 -12.14 20.27
C PRO A 435 -4.14 -11.67 19.10
N MET A 436 -3.14 -12.47 18.73
CA MET A 436 -2.24 -12.14 17.64
C MET A 436 -2.93 -12.19 16.28
N GLN A 437 -3.84 -13.14 16.06
CA GLN A 437 -4.64 -13.22 14.83
C GLN A 437 -5.62 -12.05 14.75
N LYS A 438 -6.30 -11.70 15.87
CA LYS A 438 -7.16 -10.51 15.95
C LYS A 438 -6.38 -9.23 15.62
N ALA A 439 -5.20 -9.06 16.23
CA ALA A 439 -4.34 -7.92 15.95
C ALA A 439 -3.92 -7.85 14.48
N SER A 440 -3.58 -9.00 13.87
CA SER A 440 -3.22 -9.06 12.45
C SER A 440 -4.40 -8.75 11.54
N ALA A 441 -5.61 -9.21 11.87
CA ALA A 441 -6.81 -8.88 11.11
C ALA A 441 -7.14 -7.38 11.16
N LEU A 442 -7.03 -6.75 12.36
CA LEU A 442 -7.16 -5.29 12.51
C LEU A 442 -6.07 -4.52 11.75
N ALA A 443 -4.82 -5.04 11.76
CA ALA A 443 -3.74 -4.43 11.00
C ALA A 443 -3.99 -4.49 9.49
N CYS A 444 -4.50 -5.62 8.97
CA CYS A 444 -4.89 -5.72 7.56
C CYS A 444 -6.02 -4.74 7.20
N PHE A 445 -7.06 -4.66 8.05
CA PHE A 445 -8.12 -3.69 7.89
C PHE A 445 -7.58 -2.25 7.86
N GLY A 446 -6.76 -1.90 8.85
CA GLY A 446 -6.21 -0.55 8.96
C GLY A 446 -5.27 -0.20 7.80
N ALA A 447 -4.47 -1.15 7.30
CA ALA A 447 -3.61 -0.94 6.13
C ALA A 447 -4.42 -0.61 4.86
N ILE A 448 -5.55 -1.32 4.63
CA ILE A 448 -6.42 -1.05 3.50
C ILE A 448 -7.09 0.33 3.65
N LEU A 449 -7.52 0.69 4.86
CA LEU A 449 -8.15 1.99 5.12
C LEU A 449 -7.15 3.15 4.98
N VAL A 450 -5.92 3.01 5.50
CA VAL A 450 -4.84 3.99 5.31
C VAL A 450 -4.58 4.23 3.82
N TYR A 451 -4.45 3.15 3.04
CA TYR A 451 -4.25 3.26 1.60
C TYR A 451 -5.41 3.98 0.89
N TYR A 452 -6.66 3.67 1.27
CA TYR A 452 -7.82 4.36 0.72
C TYR A 452 -7.77 5.87 1.00
N LEU A 453 -7.40 6.25 2.23
CA LEU A 453 -7.25 7.65 2.61
C LEU A 453 -6.12 8.33 1.85
N GLN A 454 -4.97 7.66 1.70
CA GLN A 454 -3.85 8.17 0.90
C GLN A 454 -4.26 8.35 -0.58
N CYS A 455 -4.98 7.40 -1.17
CA CYS A 455 -5.49 7.51 -2.53
C CYS A 455 -6.49 8.65 -2.71
N PHE A 456 -7.25 9.00 -1.66
CA PHE A 456 -8.17 10.13 -1.68
C PHE A 456 -7.45 11.47 -1.54
N GLY A 457 -6.45 11.55 -0.66
CA GLY A 457 -5.76 12.80 -0.33
C GLY A 457 -4.52 13.11 -1.15
N ASP A 458 -3.92 12.08 -1.78
CA ASP A 458 -2.68 12.20 -2.55
C ASP A 458 -2.55 11.04 -3.56
N MET A 459 -1.52 11.02 -4.40
CA MET A 459 -1.28 10.03 -5.48
C MET A 459 -0.99 8.60 -4.96
N GLY A 460 -1.78 8.07 -4.02
CA GLY A 460 -1.54 6.77 -3.37
C GLY A 460 -1.49 5.57 -4.31
N LEU A 461 -2.28 5.60 -5.40
CA LEU A 461 -2.39 4.50 -6.37
C LEU A 461 -1.05 4.17 -7.05
N GLY A 462 -0.23 5.17 -7.33
CA GLY A 462 1.04 5.01 -8.03
C GLY A 462 2.22 4.58 -7.17
N SER A 463 1.98 4.31 -5.90
CA SER A 463 3.03 4.03 -4.93
C SER A 463 3.32 2.54 -4.80
N TRP A 464 4.57 2.14 -4.98
CA TRP A 464 5.03 0.80 -4.61
C TRP A 464 4.82 0.52 -3.13
N THR A 465 5.01 1.52 -2.27
CA THR A 465 4.72 1.43 -0.83
C THR A 465 3.27 1.03 -0.60
N GLY A 466 2.31 1.69 -1.26
CA GLY A 466 0.89 1.36 -1.16
C GLY A 466 0.58 -0.06 -1.62
N VAL A 467 1.07 -0.43 -2.79
CA VAL A 467 0.86 -1.77 -3.36
C VAL A 467 1.40 -2.86 -2.43
N PHE A 468 2.63 -2.72 -1.91
CA PHE A 468 3.26 -3.72 -1.04
C PHE A 468 2.81 -3.68 0.42
N LEU A 469 2.02 -2.69 0.83
CA LEU A 469 1.29 -2.72 2.10
C LEU A 469 -0.08 -3.40 1.93
N VAL A 470 -0.81 -3.04 0.88
CA VAL A 470 -2.22 -3.46 0.73
C VAL A 470 -2.36 -4.85 0.13
N ALA A 471 -1.59 -5.21 -0.90
CA ALA A 471 -1.70 -6.53 -1.52
C ALA A 471 -1.43 -7.69 -0.53
N PRO A 472 -0.36 -7.64 0.31
CA PRO A 472 -0.19 -8.62 1.38
C PRO A 472 -1.31 -8.57 2.44
N ALA A 473 -1.83 -7.37 2.78
CA ALA A 473 -2.94 -7.24 3.73
C ALA A 473 -4.23 -7.88 3.20
N LEU A 474 -4.55 -7.70 1.92
CA LEU A 474 -5.67 -8.37 1.23
C LEU A 474 -5.52 -9.90 1.28
N ALA A 475 -4.32 -10.41 0.96
CA ALA A 475 -4.04 -11.84 0.94
C ALA A 475 -4.12 -12.46 2.35
N VAL A 476 -3.46 -11.84 3.32
CA VAL A 476 -3.41 -12.33 4.71
C VAL A 476 -4.75 -12.16 5.40
N GLY A 477 -5.41 -10.99 5.27
CA GLY A 477 -6.71 -10.70 5.88
C GLY A 477 -7.78 -11.69 5.43
N SER A 478 -7.84 -12.00 4.13
CA SER A 478 -8.78 -12.98 3.59
C SER A 478 -8.48 -14.40 4.05
N LYS A 479 -7.21 -14.81 4.16
CA LYS A 479 -6.84 -16.14 4.64
C LYS A 479 -7.07 -16.33 6.13
N LEU A 480 -6.97 -15.26 6.92
CA LEU A 480 -7.31 -15.32 8.34
C LEU A 480 -8.77 -15.73 8.58
N THR A 481 -9.71 -15.39 7.65
CA THR A 481 -11.10 -15.87 7.76
C THR A 481 -11.21 -17.37 7.60
N VAL A 482 -10.37 -17.95 6.75
CA VAL A 482 -10.31 -19.41 6.53
C VAL A 482 -9.69 -20.10 7.75
N ILE A 483 -8.58 -19.55 8.27
CA ILE A 483 -7.90 -20.05 9.47
C ILE A 483 -8.84 -20.02 10.68
N ALA A 484 -9.64 -18.96 10.80
CA ALA A 484 -10.62 -18.82 11.88
C ALA A 484 -11.90 -19.66 11.71
N GLY A 485 -12.03 -20.41 10.60
CA GLY A 485 -13.25 -21.16 10.26
C GLY A 485 -14.45 -20.28 9.90
N ALA A 486 -14.24 -19.00 9.66
CA ALA A 486 -15.30 -18.05 9.31
C ALA A 486 -15.69 -18.07 7.82
N TRP A 487 -14.88 -18.71 7.00
CA TRP A 487 -15.14 -18.88 5.57
C TRP A 487 -14.91 -20.32 5.16
N GLU A 488 -15.99 -20.99 4.75
CA GLU A 488 -15.90 -22.34 4.20
C GLU A 488 -15.41 -22.28 2.75
N ILE A 489 -14.38 -23.05 2.48
CA ILE A 489 -13.90 -23.20 1.11
C ILE A 489 -14.75 -24.23 0.42
N GLU A 490 -15.35 -23.86 -0.69
CA GLU A 490 -16.02 -24.81 -1.55
C GLU A 490 -15.05 -25.95 -1.95
N ALA A 491 -15.34 -27.15 -1.46
CA ALA A 491 -14.59 -28.33 -1.86
C ALA A 491 -14.60 -28.45 -3.38
N ALA A 492 -13.44 -28.78 -3.96
CA ALA A 492 -13.33 -29.01 -5.40
C ALA A 492 -14.48 -29.94 -5.90
N PRO A 493 -14.93 -29.80 -7.15
CA PRO A 493 -16.12 -30.49 -7.67
C PRO A 493 -16.16 -31.99 -7.37
N ALA A 494 -15.00 -32.68 -7.35
CA ALA A 494 -14.88 -34.08 -6.97
C ALA A 494 -15.27 -34.35 -5.51
N ARG A 495 -14.95 -33.45 -4.56
CA ARG A 495 -15.39 -33.57 -3.15
C ARG A 495 -16.85 -33.20 -2.96
N ARG A 496 -17.44 -32.34 -3.80
CA ARG A 496 -18.89 -32.09 -3.84
C ARG A 496 -19.65 -33.32 -4.32
N ALA A 497 -19.15 -34.01 -5.35
CA ALA A 497 -19.72 -35.23 -5.84
C ALA A 497 -19.65 -36.36 -4.78
N ALA A 498 -18.51 -36.55 -4.12
CA ALA A 498 -18.34 -37.49 -3.03
C ALA A 498 -19.23 -37.17 -1.82
N ARG A 499 -19.39 -35.92 -1.41
CA ARG A 499 -20.32 -35.51 -0.34
C ARG A 499 -21.80 -35.68 -0.74
N ARG A 500 -22.16 -35.49 -2.02
CA ARG A 500 -23.50 -35.78 -2.54
C ARG A 500 -23.77 -37.29 -2.56
N ALA A 501 -22.79 -38.09 -2.95
CA ALA A 501 -22.89 -39.55 -2.94
C ALA A 501 -22.95 -40.15 -1.52
N ALA A 502 -22.27 -39.51 -0.55
CA ALA A 502 -22.25 -39.93 0.85
C ALA A 502 -23.44 -39.44 1.69
N ARG A 503 -24.34 -38.59 1.16
CA ARG A 503 -25.60 -38.28 1.84
C ARG A 503 -26.53 -39.49 1.69
N PRO A 504 -26.90 -40.17 2.81
CA PRO A 504 -27.89 -41.24 2.74
C PRO A 504 -29.16 -40.69 2.12
N GLY A 505 -29.56 -41.29 1.02
CA GLY A 505 -30.79 -40.92 0.33
C GLY A 505 -31.95 -41.00 1.32
N PHE A 506 -32.58 -39.89 1.59
CA PHE A 506 -33.90 -39.88 2.20
C PHE A 506 -34.80 -40.75 1.32
N GLY A 507 -35.15 -41.88 1.88
CA GLY A 507 -35.87 -42.94 1.19
C GLY A 507 -37.08 -42.39 0.45
N ARG A 508 -37.11 -42.61 -0.86
CA ARG A 508 -38.38 -42.72 -1.58
C ARG A 508 -39.07 -43.96 -1.04
N SER A 509 -39.96 -43.78 -0.06
CA SER A 509 -40.95 -44.77 0.28
C SER A 509 -41.84 -44.96 -0.95
N ALA A 510 -41.56 -45.99 -1.71
CA ALA A 510 -42.52 -46.49 -2.69
C ALA A 510 -43.73 -46.98 -1.93
N SER A 511 -44.78 -46.19 -1.84
CA SER A 511 -46.10 -46.67 -1.46
C SER A 511 -46.61 -47.58 -2.59
N ALA A 512 -46.39 -48.88 -2.46
CA ALA A 512 -47.18 -49.87 -3.13
C ALA A 512 -48.60 -49.78 -2.57
N ARG A 513 -49.55 -49.26 -3.34
CA ARG A 513 -50.99 -49.49 -3.15
C ARG A 513 -51.44 -50.51 -4.19
N ARG A 514 -51.90 -51.62 -3.65
CA ARG A 514 -52.91 -52.48 -4.34
C ARG A 514 -54.22 -51.71 -4.45
#